data_ac2ad330c2b1e8c262e52acf9c554a2d
#
_entry.id   ac2ad330c2b1e8c262e52acf9c554a2d
#
_cell.length_a   1.000
_cell.length_b   1.000
_cell.length_c   1.000
_cell.angle_alpha   90.00
_cell.angle_beta   90.00
_cell.angle_gamma   90.00
#
_symmetry.space_group_name_H-M   'P 1'
#
loop_
_entity.id
_entity.type
_entity.pdbx_description
1 polymer ?
#
loop_
_entity_poly.entity_id
_entity_poly.type
_entity_poly.pdbx_seq_one_letter_code
_entity_poly.pdbx_strand_id
1 'polypeptide(L)'
;MIEKFKILGKYIKDLSSETPDIETYVFVRERISKYQLSIDINSKALKNKMIEVNTTFKFEDKEQSKKKSYFEIVYSTVIKVDDEVKEKKELEKIILCDVQKKIYPDIEKALLDLLHNSGYPGIKFEKKVDFENLYSQRLN
;
A
#
# COMPACT_ATOMS: atom_id res chain seq x y z
N MET A 1 -15.57 -8.42 -19.81
CA MET A 1 -14.49 -7.41 -19.84
C MET A 1 -13.14 -8.11 -19.84
N ILE A 2 -12.34 -7.86 -20.86
CA ILE A 2 -11.04 -8.50 -21.00
C ILE A 2 -10.02 -7.72 -20.17
N GLU A 3 -9.39 -8.37 -19.22
CA GLU A 3 -8.34 -7.74 -18.43
C GLU A 3 -7.06 -7.64 -19.26
N LYS A 4 -6.40 -6.49 -19.16
CA LYS A 4 -5.17 -6.23 -19.91
C LYS A 4 -3.91 -6.71 -19.21
N PHE A 5 -4.05 -7.33 -18.07
CA PHE A 5 -2.93 -7.88 -17.30
C PHE A 5 -3.38 -9.09 -16.49
N LYS A 6 -2.40 -9.89 -16.08
CA LYS A 6 -2.64 -11.06 -15.25
C LYS A 6 -1.68 -11.02 -14.06
N ILE A 7 -2.20 -11.26 -12.87
CA ILE A 7 -1.37 -11.37 -11.67
C ILE A 7 -0.81 -12.78 -11.61
N LEU A 8 0.52 -12.87 -11.65
CA LEU A 8 1.23 -14.15 -11.60
C LEU A 8 1.60 -14.56 -10.19
N GLY A 9 1.83 -13.58 -9.33
CA GLY A 9 2.15 -13.83 -7.94
C GLY A 9 2.06 -12.56 -7.13
N LYS A 10 1.86 -12.72 -5.83
CA LYS A 10 1.82 -11.60 -4.90
C LYS A 10 2.29 -12.07 -3.53
N TYR A 11 3.04 -11.20 -2.85
CA TYR A 11 3.61 -11.56 -1.55
C TYR A 11 3.94 -10.30 -0.75
N ILE A 12 4.05 -10.48 0.57
CA ILE A 12 4.53 -9.41 1.44
C ILE A 12 6.04 -9.40 1.37
N LYS A 13 6.60 -8.29 0.89
CA LYS A 13 8.05 -8.13 0.76
C LYS A 13 8.67 -7.67 2.08
N ASP A 14 7.97 -6.81 2.81
CA ASP A 14 8.38 -6.34 4.13
C ASP A 14 7.16 -5.97 4.95
N LEU A 15 7.22 -6.26 6.25
CA LEU A 15 6.16 -5.92 7.19
C LEU A 15 6.83 -5.49 8.47
N SER A 16 6.71 -4.21 8.82
CA SER A 16 7.46 -3.60 9.90
C SER A 16 6.56 -2.87 10.88
N SER A 17 6.79 -3.10 12.16
CA SER A 17 6.15 -2.38 13.25
C SER A 17 7.19 -2.09 14.33
N GLU A 18 7.27 -0.84 14.75
CA GLU A 18 8.19 -0.45 15.79
C GLU A 18 7.55 0.52 16.76
N THR A 19 7.58 0.15 18.04
CA THR A 19 7.19 1.01 19.17
C THR A 19 8.30 0.86 20.20
N PRO A 20 9.19 1.85 20.34
CA PRO A 20 10.45 1.64 21.06
C PRO A 20 10.33 1.47 22.57
N ASP A 21 9.30 2.02 23.20
CA ASP A 21 9.16 1.94 24.65
C ASP A 21 7.70 2.11 25.07
N ILE A 22 7.47 1.91 26.36
CA ILE A 22 6.11 1.99 26.94
C ILE A 22 5.55 3.41 26.89
N GLU A 23 6.40 4.40 27.12
CA GLU A 23 5.96 5.81 27.06
C GLU A 23 5.46 6.16 25.67
N THR A 24 6.15 5.71 24.65
CA THR A 24 5.71 5.88 23.25
C THR A 24 4.39 5.16 23.00
N TYR A 25 4.26 3.92 23.48
CA TYR A 25 3.03 3.18 23.31
C TYR A 25 1.81 3.92 23.91
N VAL A 26 1.95 4.39 25.14
CA VAL A 26 0.86 5.12 25.82
C VAL A 26 0.51 6.41 25.07
N PHE A 27 1.51 7.14 24.62
CA PHE A 27 1.32 8.37 23.86
C PHE A 27 0.62 8.10 22.52
N VAL A 28 1.11 7.12 21.76
CA VAL A 28 0.58 6.77 20.45
C VAL A 28 -0.85 6.24 20.57
N ARG A 29 -1.15 5.47 21.61
CA ARG A 29 -2.47 4.92 21.83
C ARG A 29 -3.56 6.00 21.81
N GLU A 30 -3.27 7.19 22.35
CA GLU A 30 -4.20 8.31 22.36
C GLU A 30 -4.26 9.05 21.03
N ARG A 31 -3.21 8.91 20.19
CA ARG A 31 -3.08 9.63 18.94
C ARG A 31 -3.31 8.77 17.69
N ILE A 32 -3.45 7.48 17.86
CA ILE A 32 -3.49 6.57 16.71
C ILE A 32 -4.62 6.86 15.73
N SER A 33 -5.73 7.45 16.21
CA SER A 33 -6.84 7.85 15.35
C SER A 33 -6.46 9.00 14.41
N LYS A 34 -5.39 9.73 14.69
CA LYS A 34 -4.88 10.82 13.86
C LYS A 34 -3.81 10.38 12.88
N TYR A 35 -3.34 9.14 12.99
CA TYR A 35 -2.40 8.58 12.06
C TYR A 35 -3.01 8.52 10.67
N GLN A 36 -2.19 8.73 9.66
CA GLN A 36 -2.63 8.78 8.27
C GLN A 36 -1.90 7.76 7.42
N LEU A 37 -2.60 7.28 6.42
CA LEU A 37 -2.06 6.32 5.47
C LEU A 37 -1.38 7.05 4.33
N SER A 38 -0.10 6.72 4.08
CA SER A 38 0.66 7.19 2.93
C SER A 38 0.92 6.01 2.01
N ILE A 39 0.79 6.23 0.71
CA ILE A 39 0.93 5.17 -0.29
C ILE A 39 1.99 5.57 -1.31
N ASP A 40 2.93 4.65 -1.56
CA ASP A 40 3.93 4.80 -2.60
C ASP A 40 3.91 3.57 -3.49
N ILE A 41 3.98 3.78 -4.80
CA ILE A 41 3.94 2.69 -5.78
C ILE A 41 5.11 2.87 -6.73
N ASN A 42 5.93 1.83 -6.86
CA ASN A 42 6.98 1.81 -7.88
C ASN A 42 6.93 0.49 -8.64
N SER A 43 7.54 0.46 -9.79
CA SER A 43 7.53 -0.73 -10.63
C SER A 43 8.89 -0.96 -11.25
N LYS A 44 9.15 -2.22 -11.57
CA LYS A 44 10.39 -2.65 -12.20
C LYS A 44 10.06 -3.63 -13.32
N ALA A 45 10.55 -3.33 -14.52
CA ALA A 45 10.37 -4.23 -15.65
C ALA A 45 11.22 -5.47 -15.45
N LEU A 46 10.62 -6.61 -15.70
CA LEU A 46 11.29 -7.92 -15.67
C LEU A 46 11.31 -8.50 -17.08
N LYS A 47 11.88 -9.69 -17.23
CA LYS A 47 11.92 -10.36 -18.52
C LYS A 47 10.54 -10.87 -18.92
N ASN A 48 10.31 -11.09 -20.21
CA ASN A 48 9.08 -11.72 -20.75
C ASN A 48 7.82 -10.92 -20.47
N LYS A 49 7.90 -9.58 -20.56
CA LYS A 49 6.77 -8.66 -20.35
C LYS A 49 6.16 -8.74 -18.95
N MET A 50 6.92 -9.24 -18.01
CA MET A 50 6.53 -9.22 -16.61
C MET A 50 6.97 -7.92 -15.96
N ILE A 51 6.21 -7.49 -14.96
CA ILE A 51 6.50 -6.27 -14.19
C ILE A 51 6.31 -6.59 -12.72
N GLU A 52 7.29 -6.17 -11.91
CA GLU A 52 7.17 -6.19 -10.46
C GLU A 52 6.60 -4.85 -10.02
N VAL A 53 5.46 -4.90 -9.33
CA VAL A 53 4.81 -3.70 -8.79
C VAL A 53 4.96 -3.75 -7.28
N ASN A 54 5.65 -2.75 -6.71
CA ASN A 54 5.86 -2.64 -5.28
C ASN A 54 4.99 -1.54 -4.71
N THR A 55 4.08 -1.92 -3.83
CA THR A 55 3.14 -1.00 -3.18
C THR A 55 3.49 -0.90 -1.71
N THR A 56 3.80 0.31 -1.26
CA THR A 56 4.17 0.58 0.13
C THR A 56 3.07 1.39 0.80
N PHE A 57 2.56 0.87 1.91
CA PHE A 57 1.63 1.61 2.77
C PHE A 57 2.36 1.90 4.07
N LYS A 58 2.39 3.18 4.44
CA LYS A 58 2.89 3.63 5.74
C LYS A 58 1.74 4.24 6.52
N PHE A 59 1.57 3.78 7.74
CA PHE A 59 0.58 4.37 8.65
C PHE A 59 1.36 5.17 9.67
N GLU A 60 1.27 6.49 9.59
CA GLU A 60 2.18 7.36 10.32
C GLU A 60 1.50 8.63 10.84
N ASP A 61 2.10 9.19 11.89
CA ASP A 61 1.71 10.47 12.43
C ASP A 61 2.44 11.56 11.66
N LYS A 62 1.68 12.39 10.96
CA LYS A 62 2.23 13.47 10.14
C LYS A 62 2.67 14.68 10.96
N GLU A 63 2.24 14.77 12.21
CA GLU A 63 2.71 15.82 13.09
C GLU A 63 4.11 15.50 13.59
N GLN A 64 4.90 16.55 13.84
CA GLN A 64 6.25 16.38 14.36
C GLN A 64 6.23 16.06 15.84
N SER A 65 6.06 14.81 16.17
CA SER A 65 6.15 14.31 17.53
C SER A 65 7.42 13.48 17.66
N LYS A 66 8.10 13.61 18.80
CA LYS A 66 9.29 12.81 19.10
C LYS A 66 8.94 11.36 19.40
N LYS A 67 7.70 11.12 19.86
CA LYS A 67 7.24 9.77 20.24
C LYS A 67 6.32 9.25 19.16
N LYS A 68 6.85 8.36 18.33
CA LYS A 68 6.12 7.78 17.20
C LYS A 68 6.29 6.27 17.17
N SER A 69 5.20 5.60 16.81
CA SER A 69 5.26 4.22 16.36
C SER A 69 5.37 4.25 14.84
N TYR A 70 6.00 3.22 14.31
CA TYR A 70 6.23 3.08 12.89
C TYR A 70 5.55 1.81 12.39
N PHE A 71 4.77 1.95 11.32
CA PHE A 71 4.07 0.82 10.70
C PHE A 71 4.20 0.91 9.19
N GLU A 72 4.68 -0.15 8.58
CA GLU A 72 4.87 -0.18 7.13
C GLU A 72 4.66 -1.58 6.58
N ILE A 73 4.02 -1.65 5.43
CA ILE A 73 3.95 -2.88 4.64
C ILE A 73 4.41 -2.57 3.22
N VAL A 74 5.29 -3.41 2.70
CA VAL A 74 5.68 -3.39 1.29
C VAL A 74 5.13 -4.66 0.65
N TYR A 75 4.21 -4.49 -0.28
CA TYR A 75 3.53 -5.59 -0.94
C TYR A 75 3.97 -5.65 -2.40
N SER A 76 4.45 -6.81 -2.83
CA SER A 76 4.94 -6.99 -4.19
C SER A 76 3.97 -7.83 -5.01
N THR A 77 3.70 -7.37 -6.21
CA THR A 77 2.81 -8.05 -7.15
C THR A 77 3.55 -8.21 -8.47
N VAL A 78 3.62 -9.44 -8.97
CA VAL A 78 4.20 -9.69 -10.28
C VAL A 78 3.06 -9.86 -11.28
N ILE A 79 3.07 -9.04 -12.30
CA ILE A 79 2.04 -9.08 -13.35
C ILE A 79 2.66 -9.37 -14.70
N LYS A 80 1.84 -9.94 -15.57
CA LYS A 80 2.17 -10.04 -16.99
C LYS A 80 1.17 -9.20 -17.75
N VAL A 81 1.67 -8.30 -18.59
CA VAL A 81 0.86 -7.35 -19.33
C VAL A 81 0.53 -7.95 -20.69
N ASP A 82 -0.72 -7.76 -21.15
CA ASP A 82 -1.17 -8.21 -22.46
C ASP A 82 -0.34 -7.53 -23.56
N ASP A 83 -0.09 -8.27 -24.65
CA ASP A 83 0.65 -7.78 -25.80
C ASP A 83 -0.01 -6.55 -26.46
N GLU A 84 -1.31 -6.38 -26.27
CA GLU A 84 -2.04 -5.24 -26.81
C GLU A 84 -1.74 -3.93 -26.10
N VAL A 85 -1.18 -3.98 -24.89
CA VAL A 85 -0.82 -2.79 -24.12
C VAL A 85 0.52 -2.27 -24.63
N LYS A 86 0.49 -1.15 -25.37
CA LYS A 86 1.70 -0.58 -25.98
C LYS A 86 1.95 0.86 -25.55
N GLU A 87 0.93 1.55 -25.09
CA GLU A 87 1.07 2.95 -24.69
C GLU A 87 1.50 3.05 -23.23
N LYS A 88 2.41 4.00 -22.98
CA LYS A 88 2.92 4.25 -21.64
C LYS A 88 1.81 4.64 -20.66
N LYS A 89 0.88 5.47 -21.10
CA LYS A 89 -0.23 5.91 -20.25
C LYS A 89 -1.13 4.76 -19.85
N GLU A 90 -1.38 3.83 -20.75
CA GLU A 90 -2.18 2.65 -20.46
C GLU A 90 -1.49 1.77 -19.43
N LEU A 91 -0.18 1.58 -19.58
CA LEU A 91 0.61 0.81 -18.63
C LEU A 91 0.61 1.47 -17.24
N GLU A 92 0.77 2.79 -17.19
CA GLU A 92 0.73 3.52 -15.92
C GLU A 92 -0.61 3.34 -15.21
N LYS A 93 -1.71 3.40 -15.95
CA LYS A 93 -3.04 3.18 -15.36
C LYS A 93 -3.18 1.77 -14.80
N ILE A 94 -2.67 0.78 -15.50
CA ILE A 94 -2.68 -0.60 -15.01
C ILE A 94 -1.94 -0.70 -13.69
N ILE A 95 -0.72 -0.17 -13.63
CA ILE A 95 0.14 -0.28 -12.44
C ILE A 95 -0.41 0.54 -11.28
N LEU A 96 -0.84 1.77 -11.52
CA LEU A 96 -1.20 2.72 -10.47
C LEU A 96 -2.65 2.64 -10.03
N CYS A 97 -3.51 2.05 -10.84
CA CYS A 97 -4.94 1.98 -10.55
C CYS A 97 -5.48 0.56 -10.56
N ASP A 98 -5.42 -0.12 -11.70
CA ASP A 98 -6.11 -1.40 -11.87
C ASP A 98 -5.53 -2.51 -11.00
N VAL A 99 -4.20 -2.61 -10.93
CA VAL A 99 -3.52 -3.58 -10.05
C VAL A 99 -3.84 -3.25 -8.59
N GLN A 100 -3.76 -1.98 -8.23
CA GLN A 100 -3.97 -1.55 -6.84
C GLN A 100 -5.37 -1.89 -6.34
N LYS A 101 -6.38 -1.72 -7.17
CA LYS A 101 -7.75 -2.08 -6.80
C LYS A 101 -7.88 -3.57 -6.47
N LYS A 102 -7.15 -4.41 -7.18
CA LYS A 102 -7.21 -5.87 -6.96
C LYS A 102 -6.48 -6.30 -5.71
N ILE A 103 -5.36 -5.68 -5.38
CA ILE A 103 -4.52 -6.10 -4.25
C ILE A 103 -4.86 -5.37 -2.95
N TYR A 104 -5.60 -4.26 -3.03
CA TYR A 104 -5.91 -3.44 -1.86
C TYR A 104 -6.51 -4.22 -0.70
N PRO A 105 -7.50 -5.09 -0.90
CA PRO A 105 -8.07 -5.86 0.23
C PRO A 105 -7.03 -6.70 0.97
N ASP A 106 -6.08 -7.28 0.26
CA ASP A 106 -5.02 -8.09 0.87
C ASP A 106 -4.07 -7.21 1.68
N ILE A 107 -3.69 -6.04 1.14
CA ILE A 107 -2.80 -5.11 1.83
C ILE A 107 -3.48 -4.55 3.08
N GLU A 108 -4.74 -4.13 2.95
CA GLU A 108 -5.51 -3.59 4.07
C GLU A 108 -5.61 -4.60 5.21
N LYS A 109 -5.94 -5.85 4.88
CA LYS A 109 -6.05 -6.91 5.89
C LYS A 109 -4.73 -7.13 6.60
N ALA A 110 -3.64 -7.22 5.85
CA ALA A 110 -2.32 -7.46 6.44
C ALA A 110 -1.89 -6.30 7.34
N LEU A 111 -2.14 -5.06 6.92
CA LEU A 111 -1.79 -3.89 7.71
C LEU A 111 -2.65 -3.79 8.97
N LEU A 112 -3.96 -4.05 8.87
CA LEU A 112 -4.84 -4.05 10.04
C LEU A 112 -4.44 -5.14 11.04
N ASP A 113 -4.11 -6.34 10.55
CA ASP A 113 -3.63 -7.42 11.42
C ASP A 113 -2.34 -6.99 12.15
N LEU A 114 -1.44 -6.31 11.44
CA LEU A 114 -0.23 -5.78 12.05
C LEU A 114 -0.54 -4.78 13.17
N LEU A 115 -1.43 -3.84 12.90
CA LEU A 115 -1.82 -2.81 13.88
C LEU A 115 -2.50 -3.42 15.10
N HIS A 116 -3.40 -4.37 14.88
CA HIS A 116 -4.08 -5.08 15.98
C HIS A 116 -3.08 -5.83 16.86
N ASN A 117 -2.14 -6.53 16.23
CA ASN A 117 -1.10 -7.28 16.94
C ASN A 117 -0.04 -6.38 17.57
N SER A 118 0.05 -5.13 17.12
CA SER A 118 1.00 -4.15 17.67
C SER A 118 0.42 -3.38 18.86
N GLY A 119 -0.79 -3.70 19.29
CA GLY A 119 -1.39 -3.11 20.48
C GLY A 119 -2.55 -2.15 20.21
N TYR A 120 -3.05 -2.08 18.97
CA TYR A 120 -4.10 -1.15 18.59
C TYR A 120 -5.30 -1.88 17.96
N PRO A 121 -6.02 -2.70 18.75
CA PRO A 121 -7.06 -3.58 18.20
C PRO A 121 -8.32 -2.88 17.69
N GLY A 122 -8.51 -1.61 18.06
CA GLY A 122 -9.69 -0.85 17.63
C GLY A 122 -9.56 -0.11 16.32
N ILE A 123 -8.39 -0.18 15.67
CA ILE A 123 -8.14 0.56 14.45
C ILE A 123 -8.91 -0.02 13.26
N LYS A 124 -9.54 0.86 12.50
CA LYS A 124 -10.26 0.53 11.27
C LYS A 124 -9.95 1.59 10.22
N PHE A 125 -9.93 1.19 8.95
CA PHE A 125 -9.86 2.14 7.85
C PHE A 125 -11.28 2.37 7.34
N GLU A 126 -11.91 3.45 7.80
CA GLU A 126 -13.31 3.75 7.46
C GLU A 126 -13.48 4.15 6.00
N LYS A 127 -12.49 4.85 5.44
CA LYS A 127 -12.50 5.24 4.04
C LYS A 127 -11.58 4.34 3.24
N LYS A 128 -12.10 3.78 2.17
CA LYS A 128 -11.28 3.01 1.23
C LYS A 128 -10.49 3.97 0.35
N VAL A 129 -9.31 3.54 -0.06
CA VAL A 129 -8.46 4.33 -0.96
C VAL A 129 -9.09 4.36 -2.35
N ASP A 130 -9.25 5.57 -2.89
CA ASP A 130 -9.76 5.77 -4.25
C ASP A 130 -8.57 5.91 -5.20
N PHE A 131 -8.15 4.79 -5.78
CA PHE A 131 -6.99 4.76 -6.67
C PHE A 131 -7.23 5.49 -7.99
N GLU A 132 -8.47 5.56 -8.46
CA GLU A 132 -8.77 6.32 -9.67
C GLU A 132 -8.57 7.81 -9.44
N ASN A 133 -9.02 8.31 -8.30
CA ASN A 133 -8.80 9.71 -7.93
C ASN A 133 -7.32 10.03 -7.76
N LEU A 134 -6.57 9.14 -7.09
CA LEU A 134 -5.13 9.33 -6.93
C LEU A 134 -4.41 9.35 -8.28
N TYR A 135 -4.80 8.48 -9.19
CA TYR A 135 -4.23 8.44 -10.53
C TYR A 135 -4.56 9.71 -11.31
N SER A 136 -5.80 10.19 -11.23
CA SER A 136 -6.24 11.43 -11.88
C SER A 136 -5.44 12.64 -11.39
N GLN A 137 -5.19 12.72 -10.09
CA GLN A 137 -4.39 13.81 -9.51
C GLN A 137 -2.96 13.80 -10.03
N ARG A 138 -2.40 12.63 -10.29
CA ARG A 138 -1.04 12.49 -10.78
C ARG A 138 -0.88 12.99 -12.22
N LEU A 139 -1.95 12.95 -13.01
CA LEU A 139 -1.95 13.41 -14.40
C LEU A 139 -2.02 14.93 -14.55
N ASN A 140 -2.36 15.64 -13.49
CA ASN A 140 -2.51 17.09 -13.52
C ASN A 140 -1.23 17.79 -13.09
#